data_0b28b090567766ba217cebd1dd57a7af
#
_entry.id   0b28b090567766ba217cebd1dd57a7af
#
_cell.length_a   1.000
_cell.length_b   1.000
_cell.length_c   1.000
_cell.angle_alpha   90.00
_cell.angle_beta   90.00
_cell.angle_gamma   90.00
#
_symmetry.space_group_name_H-M   'P 1'
#
loop_
_entity.id
_entity.type
_entity.pdbx_description
1 polymer ?
#
loop_
_entity_poly.entity_id
_entity_poly.type
_entity_poly.pdbx_seq_one_letter_code
_entity_poly.pdbx_strand_id
1 'polypeptide(L)'
;MEVKDLKKHLVKRGNVDYQVKDGWLCEVARDKRPSGFKIGVGDIIYIAQNGYAIFAKGSVHEIKREEFNDFADFVGYCLNYSNVDDNDYWISKFRLYSKDIKPNTVYHILEYKLKNVLQFDVSYPLEERFLKQSSWYYLEDDFELKIQTNTSNLTQHIPTKLREKIYHQYKIKINEHVIDIDHIVPADLGGPGNIIENLAPISPSINRRKSNRVPSMLFELALKFDISIPKKYIISHDLFYSDSEAKKLAREIIKKINQQSMNEIRSDYEQIRSFHFPGLI
;
A
#
# COMPACT_ATOMS: atom_id res chain seq x y z
N MET A 1 -2.80 -34.28 16.02
CA MET A 1 -2.17 -32.92 15.84
C MET A 1 -3.32 -31.94 15.64
N GLU A 2 -3.62 -31.12 16.62
CA GLU A 2 -4.59 -30.05 16.42
C GLU A 2 -4.07 -29.12 15.33
N VAL A 3 -4.87 -28.90 14.32
CA VAL A 3 -4.61 -27.87 13.29
C VAL A 3 -4.75 -26.52 14.04
N LYS A 4 -3.63 -25.91 14.36
CA LYS A 4 -3.61 -24.60 14.97
C LYS A 4 -4.18 -23.61 13.96
N ASP A 5 -5.28 -22.96 14.29
CA ASP A 5 -5.84 -21.89 13.47
C ASP A 5 -4.78 -20.77 13.31
N LEU A 6 -4.24 -20.66 12.11
CA LEU A 6 -3.25 -19.64 11.76
C LEU A 6 -3.94 -18.29 11.67
N LYS A 7 -3.49 -17.33 12.46
CA LYS A 7 -4.04 -15.99 12.47
C LYS A 7 -3.36 -15.11 11.42
N LYS A 8 -4.12 -14.19 10.89
CA LYS A 8 -3.65 -13.17 9.96
C LYS A 8 -3.53 -11.82 10.68
N HIS A 9 -2.48 -11.10 10.38
CA HIS A 9 -2.21 -9.79 10.98
C HIS A 9 -1.79 -8.80 9.92
N LEU A 10 -2.12 -7.53 10.13
CA LEU A 10 -1.63 -6.42 9.33
C LEU A 10 -0.73 -5.53 10.19
N VAL A 11 0.49 -5.30 9.72
CA VAL A 11 1.47 -4.43 10.38
C VAL A 11 1.78 -3.25 9.49
N LYS A 12 1.64 -2.04 10.04
CA LYS A 12 2.01 -0.81 9.32
C LYS A 12 3.43 -0.39 9.71
N ARG A 13 4.25 -0.11 8.71
CA ARG A 13 5.62 0.40 8.87
C ARG A 13 5.73 1.82 8.33
N GLY A 14 6.48 2.69 9.03
CA GLY A 14 6.50 4.13 8.75
C GLY A 14 7.17 4.51 7.43
N ASN A 15 8.31 3.92 7.09
CA ASN A 15 9.06 4.24 5.87
C ASN A 15 9.32 2.98 5.06
N VAL A 16 9.05 3.05 3.77
CA VAL A 16 9.13 1.88 2.89
C VAL A 16 10.03 2.12 1.68
N ASP A 17 11.28 2.46 1.92
CA ASP A 17 12.36 2.01 1.05
C ASP A 17 12.80 0.59 1.49
N TYR A 18 11.91 -0.10 2.12
CA TYR A 18 12.11 -1.34 2.83
C TYR A 18 11.79 -2.49 1.87
N GLN A 19 12.80 -3.08 1.30
CA GLN A 19 12.65 -4.43 0.78
C GLN A 19 12.46 -5.34 1.99
N VAL A 20 11.22 -5.73 2.28
CA VAL A 20 10.98 -6.74 3.29
C VAL A 20 11.54 -8.06 2.76
N LYS A 21 12.54 -8.57 3.46
CA LYS A 21 13.17 -9.85 3.19
C LYS A 21 12.88 -10.80 4.35
N ASP A 22 13.16 -12.07 4.15
CA ASP A 22 13.26 -13.00 5.27
C ASP A 22 14.22 -12.42 6.31
N GLY A 23 13.78 -12.32 7.55
CA GLY A 23 14.56 -11.71 8.60
C GLY A 23 13.77 -11.31 9.84
N TRP A 24 14.47 -10.70 10.77
CA TRP A 24 13.92 -10.25 12.05
C TRP A 24 13.30 -8.86 11.92
N LEU A 25 12.14 -8.71 12.51
CA LEU A 25 11.45 -7.45 12.72
C LEU A 25 11.16 -7.27 14.20
N CYS A 26 10.97 -6.03 14.64
CA CYS A 26 10.71 -5.77 16.03
C CYS A 26 9.64 -4.70 16.24
N GLU A 27 8.93 -4.82 17.34
CA GLU A 27 8.06 -3.82 17.93
C GLU A 27 8.48 -3.54 19.37
N VAL A 28 8.46 -2.28 19.72
CA VAL A 28 8.78 -1.82 21.06
C VAL A 28 7.65 -0.96 21.60
N ALA A 29 7.30 -1.16 22.84
CA ALA A 29 6.32 -0.34 23.51
C ALA A 29 6.74 -0.07 24.96
N ARG A 30 6.23 1.04 25.53
CA ARG A 30 6.44 1.46 26.91
C ARG A 30 5.12 1.39 27.66
N ASP A 31 5.16 0.87 28.89
CA ASP A 31 4.04 0.74 29.84
C ASP A 31 2.90 -0.20 29.39
N LYS A 32 2.76 -0.44 28.09
CA LYS A 32 1.77 -1.39 27.53
C LYS A 32 2.47 -2.30 26.55
N ARG A 33 2.09 -3.57 26.55
CA ARG A 33 2.60 -4.53 25.56
C ARG A 33 2.28 -4.08 24.14
N PRO A 34 3.18 -4.29 23.17
CA PRO A 34 2.91 -4.04 21.76
C PRO A 34 1.63 -4.75 21.31
N SER A 35 0.88 -4.14 20.41
CA SER A 35 -0.37 -4.71 19.88
C SER A 35 -0.16 -6.11 19.29
N GLY A 36 1.00 -6.35 18.66
CA GLY A 36 1.38 -7.64 18.08
C GLY A 36 1.85 -8.70 19.09
N PHE A 37 1.84 -8.44 20.39
CA PHE A 37 2.44 -9.32 21.39
C PHE A 37 1.84 -10.73 21.45
N LYS A 38 0.64 -10.92 20.89
CA LYS A 38 -0.09 -12.20 20.85
C LYS A 38 0.14 -13.02 19.58
N ILE A 39 1.04 -12.59 18.69
CA ILE A 39 1.33 -13.37 17.48
C ILE A 39 1.85 -14.76 17.84
N GLY A 40 1.62 -15.72 16.97
CA GLY A 40 2.08 -17.10 17.09
C GLY A 40 3.02 -17.50 15.95
N VAL A 41 3.84 -18.50 16.20
CA VAL A 41 4.60 -19.15 15.11
C VAL A 41 3.63 -19.77 14.13
N GLY A 42 3.84 -19.52 12.85
CA GLY A 42 2.97 -19.90 11.73
C GLY A 42 2.01 -18.81 11.29
N ASP A 43 1.70 -17.82 12.12
CA ASP A 43 0.80 -16.71 11.76
C ASP A 43 1.30 -15.97 10.53
N ILE A 44 0.38 -15.39 9.77
CA ILE A 44 0.68 -14.64 8.56
C ILE A 44 0.66 -13.14 8.86
N ILE A 45 1.74 -12.46 8.51
CA ILE A 45 1.87 -11.01 8.64
C ILE A 45 1.76 -10.39 7.26
N TYR A 46 0.76 -9.53 7.07
CA TYR A 46 0.69 -8.60 5.95
C TYR A 46 1.39 -7.29 6.35
N ILE A 47 2.21 -6.76 5.47
CA ILE A 47 3.02 -5.56 5.75
C ILE A 47 2.53 -4.44 4.86
N ALA A 48 2.17 -3.32 5.49
CA ALA A 48 1.69 -2.14 4.82
C ALA A 48 2.58 -0.92 5.12
N GLN A 49 2.65 -0.03 4.16
CA GLN A 49 3.15 1.31 4.39
C GLN A 49 2.09 2.13 5.13
N ASN A 50 2.50 2.86 6.16
CA ASN A 50 1.58 3.68 6.94
C ASN A 50 0.86 4.71 6.06
N GLY A 51 -0.48 4.63 6.04
CA GLY A 51 -1.32 5.52 5.25
C GLY A 51 -1.45 5.19 3.76
N TYR A 52 -0.85 4.07 3.27
CA TYR A 52 -0.85 3.77 1.84
C TYR A 52 -1.42 2.40 1.49
N ALA A 53 -0.58 1.38 1.46
CA ALA A 53 -0.97 0.11 0.88
C ALA A 53 -0.22 -1.07 1.50
N ILE A 54 -0.81 -2.25 1.38
CA ILE A 54 -0.16 -3.52 1.71
C ILE A 54 0.73 -3.91 0.52
N PHE A 55 2.00 -4.19 0.77
CA PHE A 55 2.98 -4.46 -0.28
C PHE A 55 3.73 -5.79 -0.12
N ALA A 56 3.60 -6.45 1.03
CA ALA A 56 4.23 -7.74 1.27
C ALA A 56 3.45 -8.60 2.27
N LYS A 57 3.75 -9.89 2.31
CA LYS A 57 3.34 -10.81 3.37
C LYS A 57 4.47 -11.80 3.68
N GLY A 58 4.46 -12.34 4.90
CA GLY A 58 5.37 -13.40 5.32
C GLY A 58 4.76 -14.24 6.44
N SER A 59 5.35 -15.38 6.72
CA SER A 59 4.96 -16.24 7.83
C SER A 59 5.91 -16.05 9.03
N VAL A 60 5.35 -16.04 10.23
CA VAL A 60 6.12 -15.95 11.47
C VAL A 60 6.82 -17.29 11.74
N HIS A 61 8.13 -17.28 11.82
CA HIS A 61 8.94 -18.48 12.04
C HIS A 61 9.46 -18.60 13.46
N GLU A 62 9.89 -17.49 14.04
CA GLU A 62 10.44 -17.41 15.39
C GLU A 62 9.90 -16.16 16.08
N ILE A 63 9.79 -16.22 17.41
CA ILE A 63 9.30 -15.11 18.23
C ILE A 63 10.13 -15.03 19.50
N LYS A 64 10.54 -13.82 19.85
CA LYS A 64 11.18 -13.49 21.11
C LYS A 64 10.44 -12.34 21.80
N ARG A 65 10.23 -12.45 23.09
CA ARG A 65 9.52 -11.45 23.89
C ARG A 65 10.33 -11.17 25.13
N GLU A 66 10.64 -9.90 25.34
CA GLU A 66 11.40 -9.45 26.49
C GLU A 66 10.70 -8.29 27.18
N GLU A 67 10.93 -8.18 28.48
CA GLU A 67 10.37 -7.15 29.32
C GLU A 67 11.42 -6.63 30.28
N PHE A 68 11.56 -5.32 30.37
CA PHE A 68 12.57 -4.65 31.18
C PHE A 68 11.90 -3.59 32.05
N ASN A 69 12.25 -3.57 33.34
CA ASN A 69 11.79 -2.58 34.30
C ASN A 69 12.79 -1.42 34.46
N ASP A 70 13.91 -1.49 33.77
CA ASP A 70 14.96 -0.47 33.75
C ASP A 70 15.32 -0.07 32.34
N PHE A 71 15.59 1.23 32.12
CA PHE A 71 15.92 1.76 30.80
C PHE A 71 17.31 1.34 30.33
N ALA A 72 18.28 1.23 31.27
CA ALA A 72 19.64 0.84 30.90
C ALA A 72 19.69 -0.63 30.48
N ASP A 73 18.96 -1.51 31.17
CA ASP A 73 18.82 -2.93 30.80
C ASP A 73 18.15 -3.08 29.43
N PHE A 74 17.08 -2.30 29.17
CA PHE A 74 16.42 -2.24 27.87
C PHE A 74 17.40 -1.83 26.76
N VAL A 75 18.16 -0.74 26.95
CA VAL A 75 19.17 -0.27 25.99
C VAL A 75 20.27 -1.32 25.81
N GLY A 76 20.77 -1.89 26.92
CA GLY A 76 21.78 -2.94 26.88
C GLY A 76 21.36 -4.16 26.06
N TYR A 77 20.10 -4.60 26.21
CA TYR A 77 19.54 -5.67 25.41
C TYR A 77 19.49 -5.29 23.91
N CYS A 78 18.93 -4.13 23.59
CA CYS A 78 18.80 -3.68 22.20
C CYS A 78 20.14 -3.61 21.46
N LEU A 79 21.19 -3.17 22.13
CA LEU A 79 22.52 -3.01 21.53
C LEU A 79 23.31 -4.32 21.42
N ASN A 80 23.10 -5.29 22.32
CA ASN A 80 23.97 -6.44 22.42
C ASN A 80 23.30 -7.78 22.12
N TYR A 81 21.97 -7.88 22.24
CA TYR A 81 21.22 -9.16 22.21
C TYR A 81 20.03 -9.17 21.28
N SER A 82 19.65 -8.01 20.73
CA SER A 82 18.58 -7.95 19.73
C SER A 82 18.99 -8.66 18.45
N ASN A 83 18.02 -9.33 17.84
CA ASN A 83 18.20 -9.92 16.50
C ASN A 83 18.00 -8.91 15.37
N VAL A 84 17.58 -7.68 15.70
CA VAL A 84 17.35 -6.59 14.73
C VAL A 84 18.58 -5.70 14.70
N ASP A 85 19.38 -5.85 13.66
CA ASP A 85 20.58 -5.03 13.41
C ASP A 85 20.19 -3.76 12.63
N ASP A 86 19.59 -2.81 13.34
CA ASP A 86 19.19 -1.50 12.80
C ASP A 86 19.47 -0.41 13.84
N ASN A 87 20.69 0.11 13.80
CA ASN A 87 21.14 1.13 14.73
C ASN A 87 20.30 2.42 14.68
N ASP A 88 19.85 2.84 13.51
CA ASP A 88 19.03 4.06 13.36
C ASP A 88 17.66 3.87 14.00
N TYR A 89 17.08 2.68 13.85
CA TYR A 89 15.84 2.32 14.54
C TYR A 89 16.01 2.40 16.05
N TRP A 90 17.07 1.78 16.61
CA TRP A 90 17.31 1.77 18.05
C TRP A 90 17.59 3.17 18.58
N ILE A 91 18.43 3.96 17.93
CA ILE A 91 18.69 5.35 18.32
C ILE A 91 17.40 6.16 18.36
N SER A 92 16.53 5.98 17.38
CA SER A 92 15.24 6.68 17.36
C SER A 92 14.34 6.30 18.55
N LYS A 93 14.33 5.02 18.93
CA LYS A 93 13.57 4.52 20.09
C LYS A 93 14.16 5.01 21.40
N PHE A 94 15.49 5.01 21.54
CA PHE A 94 16.15 5.53 22.74
C PHE A 94 15.87 7.02 22.94
N ARG A 95 15.96 7.83 21.89
CA ARG A 95 15.59 9.26 21.94
C ARG A 95 14.13 9.49 22.33
N LEU A 96 13.23 8.63 21.87
CA LEU A 96 11.81 8.73 22.21
C LEU A 96 11.55 8.38 23.67
N TYR A 97 12.14 7.28 24.16
CA TYR A 97 11.83 6.73 25.47
C TYR A 97 12.64 7.35 26.61
N SER A 98 13.80 7.96 26.31
CA SER A 98 14.60 8.66 27.33
C SER A 98 14.00 9.99 27.82
N LYS A 99 13.02 10.56 27.10
CA LYS A 99 12.50 11.90 27.41
C LYS A 99 11.65 11.97 28.69
N ASP A 100 10.97 10.88 29.08
CA ASP A 100 10.05 10.86 30.19
C ASP A 100 10.14 9.52 30.93
N ILE A 101 11.30 9.21 31.48
CA ILE A 101 11.47 8.01 32.30
C ILE A 101 10.80 8.23 33.63
N LYS A 102 9.75 7.44 33.91
CA LYS A 102 9.02 7.46 35.18
C LYS A 102 9.41 6.26 36.03
N PRO A 103 9.32 6.36 37.34
CA PRO A 103 9.41 5.18 38.20
C PRO A 103 8.40 4.11 37.78
N ASN A 104 8.84 2.85 37.76
CA ASN A 104 8.04 1.70 37.32
C ASN A 104 7.65 1.67 35.84
N THR A 105 8.34 2.40 34.97
CA THR A 105 8.19 2.26 33.52
C THR A 105 8.64 0.87 33.08
N VAL A 106 7.81 0.21 32.28
CA VAL A 106 8.10 -1.12 31.74
C VAL A 106 8.32 -1.00 30.22
N TYR A 107 9.41 -1.57 29.74
CA TYR A 107 9.72 -1.62 28.31
C TYR A 107 9.48 -3.03 27.78
N HIS A 108 8.69 -3.15 26.74
CA HIS A 108 8.39 -4.43 26.10
C HIS A 108 9.02 -4.47 24.72
N ILE A 109 9.67 -5.59 24.39
CA ILE A 109 10.20 -5.89 23.08
C ILE A 109 9.50 -7.14 22.55
N LEU A 110 9.02 -7.04 21.32
CA LEU A 110 8.55 -8.16 20.53
C LEU A 110 9.44 -8.25 19.28
N GLU A 111 10.28 -9.26 19.21
CA GLU A 111 11.01 -9.61 17.99
C GLU A 111 10.34 -10.81 17.34
N TYR A 112 10.22 -10.77 16.03
CA TYR A 112 9.69 -11.90 15.26
C TYR A 112 10.42 -12.03 13.93
N LYS A 113 10.71 -13.26 13.55
CA LYS A 113 11.38 -13.57 12.30
C LYS A 113 10.37 -13.99 11.26
N LEU A 114 10.39 -13.32 10.13
CA LEU A 114 9.59 -13.70 8.97
C LEU A 114 10.38 -14.63 8.06
N LYS A 115 9.68 -15.60 7.51
CA LYS A 115 10.14 -16.44 6.39
C LYS A 115 9.11 -16.46 5.28
N ASN A 116 9.54 -16.92 4.11
CA ASN A 116 8.73 -16.98 2.90
C ASN A 116 8.10 -15.62 2.59
N VAL A 117 8.88 -14.57 2.74
CA VAL A 117 8.41 -13.20 2.47
C VAL A 117 8.16 -13.07 0.98
N LEU A 118 6.90 -12.83 0.65
CA LEU A 118 6.45 -12.50 -0.69
C LEU A 118 6.19 -11.00 -0.76
N GLN A 119 7.02 -10.32 -1.52
CA GLN A 119 6.75 -8.94 -1.92
C GLN A 119 5.79 -8.97 -3.12
N PHE A 120 4.74 -8.16 -3.05
CA PHE A 120 3.77 -8.08 -4.12
C PHE A 120 4.29 -7.19 -5.24
N ASP A 121 4.09 -7.60 -6.49
CA ASP A 121 4.39 -6.77 -7.67
C ASP A 121 3.53 -5.51 -7.71
N VAL A 122 2.35 -5.58 -7.10
CA VAL A 122 1.41 -4.48 -6.92
C VAL A 122 1.11 -4.26 -5.45
N SER A 123 0.85 -3.02 -5.07
CA SER A 123 0.46 -2.69 -3.70
C SER A 123 -1.06 -2.64 -3.59
N TYR A 124 -1.60 -3.22 -2.52
CA TYR A 124 -3.04 -3.24 -2.26
C TYR A 124 -3.42 -2.10 -1.33
N PRO A 125 -4.37 -1.22 -1.71
CA PRO A 125 -4.80 -0.10 -0.86
C PRO A 125 -5.26 -0.59 0.50
N LEU A 126 -4.96 0.18 1.54
CA LEU A 126 -5.49 -0.09 2.88
C LEU A 126 -6.98 0.26 2.93
N GLU A 127 -7.77 -0.64 3.49
CA GLU A 127 -9.16 -0.35 3.85
C GLU A 127 -9.23 0.80 4.87
N GLU A 128 -10.31 1.58 4.84
CA GLU A 128 -10.51 2.73 5.73
C GLU A 128 -10.31 2.37 7.21
N ARG A 129 -10.78 1.19 7.63
CA ARG A 129 -10.62 0.69 9.00
C ARG A 129 -9.16 0.58 9.45
N PHE A 130 -8.22 0.41 8.50
CA PHE A 130 -6.79 0.31 8.78
C PHE A 130 -6.03 1.64 8.66
N LEU A 131 -6.68 2.72 8.24
CA LEU A 131 -6.06 4.04 8.18
C LEU A 131 -5.87 4.71 9.55
N LYS A 132 -6.47 4.17 10.60
CA LYS A 132 -6.35 4.66 11.97
C LYS A 132 -4.91 4.58 12.48
N GLN A 133 -4.64 5.22 13.62
CA GLN A 133 -3.29 5.37 14.17
C GLN A 133 -2.61 4.07 14.63
N SER A 134 -3.35 2.96 14.81
CA SER A 134 -2.72 1.70 15.20
C SER A 134 -1.72 1.22 14.15
N SER A 135 -0.59 0.71 14.61
CA SER A 135 0.42 0.06 13.76
C SER A 135 0.17 -1.42 13.53
N TRP A 136 -0.78 -2.02 14.25
CA TRP A 136 -1.07 -3.45 14.22
C TRP A 136 -2.57 -3.72 14.24
N TYR A 137 -3.02 -4.65 13.39
CA TYR A 137 -4.41 -5.11 13.32
C TYR A 137 -4.46 -6.63 13.22
N TYR A 138 -5.45 -7.22 13.89
CA TYR A 138 -5.87 -8.60 13.64
C TYR A 138 -6.81 -8.60 12.44
N LEU A 139 -6.59 -9.52 11.52
CA LEU A 139 -7.43 -9.70 10.35
C LEU A 139 -8.37 -10.89 10.58
N GLU A 140 -9.53 -10.82 9.98
CA GLU A 140 -10.49 -11.92 9.98
C GLU A 140 -9.96 -13.10 9.16
N ASP A 141 -10.42 -14.31 9.43
CA ASP A 141 -9.90 -15.52 8.78
C ASP A 141 -10.18 -15.51 7.28
N ASP A 142 -11.29 -14.90 6.87
CA ASP A 142 -11.67 -14.71 5.47
C ASP A 142 -11.02 -13.49 4.80
N PHE A 143 -10.09 -12.81 5.49
CA PHE A 143 -9.40 -11.67 4.92
C PHE A 143 -8.67 -12.06 3.64
N GLU A 144 -9.03 -11.39 2.56
CA GLU A 144 -8.37 -11.47 1.27
C GLU A 144 -7.88 -10.10 0.82
N LEU A 145 -6.76 -10.08 0.12
CA LEU A 145 -6.30 -8.86 -0.54
C LEU A 145 -7.22 -8.54 -1.71
N LYS A 146 -7.97 -7.46 -1.58
CA LYS A 146 -8.86 -6.96 -2.63
C LYS A 146 -8.38 -5.59 -3.08
N ILE A 147 -8.42 -5.35 -4.39
CA ILE A 147 -8.31 -3.99 -4.87
C ILE A 147 -9.62 -3.30 -4.50
N GLN A 148 -9.52 -2.30 -3.62
CA GLN A 148 -10.67 -1.54 -3.20
C GLN A 148 -11.14 -0.60 -4.30
N THR A 149 -12.42 -0.69 -4.62
CA THR A 149 -13.08 0.18 -5.59
C THR A 149 -13.67 1.45 -4.98
N ASN A 150 -13.70 1.56 -3.64
CA ASN A 150 -14.24 2.71 -2.93
C ASN A 150 -13.14 3.53 -2.25
N THR A 151 -12.59 4.47 -3.00
CA THR A 151 -11.52 5.37 -2.55
C THR A 151 -12.03 6.75 -2.17
N SER A 152 -13.29 6.88 -1.77
CA SER A 152 -13.90 8.18 -1.46
C SER A 152 -13.17 9.01 -0.40
N ASN A 153 -12.26 8.39 0.38
CA ASN A 153 -11.48 9.05 1.42
C ASN A 153 -9.94 8.89 1.28
N LEU A 154 -9.47 8.21 0.24
CA LEU A 154 -8.03 8.24 -0.04
C LEU A 154 -7.68 9.61 -0.59
N THR A 155 -6.86 10.34 0.14
CA THR A 155 -6.35 11.65 -0.27
C THR A 155 -5.85 11.57 -1.70
N GLN A 156 -6.33 12.46 -2.56
CA GLN A 156 -5.85 12.59 -3.95
C GLN A 156 -4.35 12.95 -4.02
N HIS A 157 -3.73 13.17 -2.87
CA HIS A 157 -2.32 13.51 -2.78
C HIS A 157 -1.44 12.28 -3.02
N ILE A 158 -0.69 12.33 -4.10
CA ILE A 158 0.31 11.30 -4.43
C ILE A 158 1.60 11.63 -3.66
N PRO A 159 2.08 10.72 -2.78
CA PRO A 159 3.27 10.95 -1.96
C PRO A 159 4.54 11.17 -2.79
N THR A 160 5.44 11.99 -2.29
CA THR A 160 6.72 12.31 -2.96
C THR A 160 7.50 11.06 -3.37
N LYS A 161 7.65 10.10 -2.46
CA LYS A 161 8.37 8.85 -2.75
C LYS A 161 7.72 8.01 -3.83
N LEU A 162 6.39 8.02 -3.93
CA LEU A 162 5.69 7.31 -4.99
C LEU A 162 5.88 8.04 -6.33
N ARG A 163 5.90 9.38 -6.31
CA ARG A 163 6.27 10.19 -7.49
C ARG A 163 7.68 9.88 -7.99
N GLU A 164 8.66 9.79 -7.09
CA GLU A 164 10.03 9.43 -7.41
C GLU A 164 10.14 8.05 -8.06
N LYS A 165 9.40 7.05 -7.54
CA LYS A 165 9.31 5.72 -8.18
C LYS A 165 8.76 5.79 -9.59
N ILE A 166 7.72 6.56 -9.82
CA ILE A 166 7.14 6.76 -11.15
C ILE A 166 8.15 7.44 -12.08
N TYR A 167 8.81 8.51 -11.64
CA TYR A 167 9.85 9.15 -12.43
C TYR A 167 10.97 8.17 -12.82
N HIS A 168 11.42 7.38 -11.87
CA HIS A 168 12.45 6.36 -12.13
C HIS A 168 11.95 5.28 -13.11
N GLN A 169 10.74 4.77 -12.93
CA GLN A 169 10.13 3.76 -13.80
C GLN A 169 10.02 4.26 -15.26
N TYR A 170 9.66 5.53 -15.44
CA TYR A 170 9.53 6.14 -16.76
C TYR A 170 10.81 6.82 -17.25
N LYS A 171 11.94 6.66 -16.53
CA LYS A 171 13.25 7.27 -16.85
C LYS A 171 13.17 8.79 -17.05
N ILE A 172 12.28 9.47 -16.32
CA ILE A 172 12.08 10.90 -16.40
C ILE A 172 13.07 11.60 -15.48
N LYS A 173 13.82 12.57 -16.02
CA LYS A 173 14.68 13.43 -15.21
C LYS A 173 13.85 14.55 -14.59
N ILE A 174 13.78 14.58 -13.26
CA ILE A 174 12.91 15.46 -12.47
C ILE A 174 13.09 16.95 -12.80
N ASN A 175 14.28 17.36 -13.26
CA ASN A 175 14.62 18.76 -13.52
C ASN A 175 14.46 19.19 -14.99
N GLU A 176 14.14 18.30 -15.90
CA GLU A 176 14.11 18.60 -17.34
C GLU A 176 12.71 18.91 -17.87
N HIS A 177 11.65 18.48 -17.16
CA HIS A 177 10.28 18.63 -17.66
C HIS A 177 9.32 18.99 -16.53
N VAL A 178 8.39 19.89 -16.83
CA VAL A 178 7.23 20.13 -15.94
C VAL A 178 6.22 19.02 -16.20
N ILE A 179 6.22 18.02 -15.35
CA ILE A 179 5.37 16.84 -15.47
C ILE A 179 4.63 16.64 -14.15
N ASP A 180 3.32 16.40 -14.24
CA ASP A 180 2.50 15.94 -13.12
C ASP A 180 2.53 14.41 -13.06
N ILE A 181 2.29 13.84 -11.89
CA ILE A 181 1.88 12.45 -11.75
C ILE A 181 0.41 12.44 -11.40
N ASP A 182 -0.37 11.68 -12.13
CA ASP A 182 -1.81 11.61 -11.92
C ASP A 182 -2.34 10.15 -12.00
N HIS A 183 -3.53 9.94 -11.46
CA HIS A 183 -4.22 8.67 -11.55
C HIS A 183 -4.73 8.43 -12.97
N ILE A 184 -4.44 7.27 -13.55
CA ILE A 184 -4.95 6.86 -14.86
C ILE A 184 -6.48 6.84 -14.82
N VAL A 185 -7.02 6.13 -13.85
CA VAL A 185 -8.44 6.09 -13.53
C VAL A 185 -8.69 6.89 -12.26
N PRO A 186 -9.47 7.98 -12.32
CA PRO A 186 -9.79 8.79 -11.16
C PRO A 186 -10.44 8.00 -10.02
N ALA A 187 -10.12 8.37 -8.78
CA ALA A 187 -10.65 7.70 -7.59
C ALA A 187 -12.19 7.80 -7.49
N ASP A 188 -12.79 8.91 -7.90
CA ASP A 188 -14.25 9.12 -7.90
C ASP A 188 -15.00 8.24 -8.92
N LEU A 189 -14.28 7.63 -9.85
CA LEU A 189 -14.79 6.61 -10.76
C LEU A 189 -14.58 5.18 -10.22
N GLY A 190 -13.96 5.02 -9.05
CA GLY A 190 -13.64 3.72 -8.47
C GLY A 190 -12.24 3.21 -8.82
N GLY A 191 -11.37 4.07 -9.32
CA GLY A 191 -9.96 3.75 -9.53
C GLY A 191 -9.26 3.37 -8.22
N PRO A 192 -8.22 2.52 -8.27
CA PRO A 192 -7.59 1.92 -7.09
C PRO A 192 -6.70 2.88 -6.28
N GLY A 193 -6.76 4.18 -6.53
CA GLY A 193 -6.00 5.18 -5.78
C GLY A 193 -4.49 5.15 -6.07
N ASN A 194 -3.69 5.32 -5.02
CA ASN A 194 -2.24 5.48 -5.12
C ASN A 194 -1.48 4.15 -5.26
N ILE A 195 -1.82 3.34 -6.26
CA ILE A 195 -1.01 2.19 -6.68
C ILE A 195 -0.21 2.54 -7.94
N ILE A 196 0.98 1.96 -8.09
CA ILE A 196 1.89 2.27 -9.23
C ILE A 196 1.19 2.05 -10.57
N GLU A 197 0.41 0.99 -10.68
CA GLU A 197 -0.30 0.61 -11.90
C GLU A 197 -1.35 1.64 -12.32
N ASN A 198 -1.92 2.37 -11.37
CA ASN A 198 -2.88 3.44 -11.63
C ASN A 198 -2.26 4.84 -11.71
N LEU A 199 -0.94 4.95 -11.69
CA LEU A 199 -0.24 6.22 -11.73
C LEU A 199 0.61 6.35 -12.98
N ALA A 200 0.55 7.50 -13.64
CA ALA A 200 1.37 7.79 -14.79
C ALA A 200 1.82 9.25 -14.82
N PRO A 201 2.99 9.53 -15.40
CA PRO A 201 3.39 10.90 -15.70
C PRO A 201 2.49 11.47 -16.81
N ILE A 202 2.09 12.71 -16.65
CA ILE A 202 1.17 13.41 -17.55
C ILE A 202 1.58 14.87 -17.70
N SER A 203 1.42 15.45 -18.87
CA SER A 203 1.65 16.88 -19.01
C SER A 203 0.60 17.68 -18.21
N PRO A 204 0.96 18.80 -17.57
CA PRO A 204 0.01 19.59 -16.80
C PRO A 204 -1.21 20.07 -17.59
N SER A 205 -1.04 20.29 -18.90
CA SER A 205 -2.14 20.68 -19.80
C SER A 205 -3.15 19.54 -19.98
N ILE A 206 -2.66 18.32 -20.21
CA ILE A 206 -3.52 17.13 -20.35
C ILE A 206 -4.15 16.79 -18.98
N ASN A 207 -3.40 16.90 -17.89
CA ASN A 207 -3.91 16.68 -16.54
C ASN A 207 -5.08 17.60 -16.21
N ARG A 208 -4.98 18.88 -16.51
CA ARG A 208 -6.10 19.85 -16.37
C ARG A 208 -7.30 19.49 -17.26
N ARG A 209 -7.07 19.00 -18.48
CA ARG A 209 -8.15 18.56 -19.39
C ARG A 209 -8.81 17.29 -18.88
N LYS A 210 -8.02 16.33 -18.39
CA LYS A 210 -8.52 15.07 -17.83
C LYS A 210 -9.34 15.32 -16.57
N SER A 211 -8.79 16.01 -15.57
CA SER A 211 -9.46 16.22 -14.27
C SER A 211 -10.08 14.89 -13.76
N ASN A 212 -11.36 14.90 -13.37
CA ASN A 212 -12.12 13.72 -12.96
C ASN A 212 -13.02 13.15 -14.10
N ARG A 213 -12.59 13.32 -15.36
CA ARG A 213 -13.30 12.79 -16.52
C ARG A 213 -12.96 11.34 -16.77
N VAL A 214 -13.84 10.67 -17.49
CA VAL A 214 -13.69 9.27 -17.90
C VAL A 214 -12.71 9.19 -19.07
N PRO A 215 -11.60 8.45 -18.96
CA PRO A 215 -10.76 8.15 -20.11
C PRO A 215 -11.51 7.34 -21.17
N SER A 216 -11.44 7.74 -22.45
CA SER A 216 -12.15 7.06 -23.55
C SER A 216 -11.75 5.59 -23.69
N MET A 217 -10.46 5.29 -23.51
CA MET A 217 -9.92 3.93 -23.61
C MET A 217 -10.59 2.94 -22.64
N LEU A 218 -11.17 3.44 -21.54
CA LEU A 218 -11.92 2.59 -20.61
C LEU A 218 -13.13 1.94 -21.29
N PHE A 219 -13.75 2.59 -22.28
CA PHE A 219 -14.88 2.04 -23.02
C PHE A 219 -14.49 0.93 -23.99
N GLU A 220 -13.26 0.91 -24.47
CA GLU A 220 -12.77 -0.21 -25.29
C GLU A 220 -12.64 -1.50 -24.47
N LEU A 221 -12.29 -1.37 -23.20
CA LEU A 221 -12.26 -2.50 -22.29
C LEU A 221 -13.66 -3.07 -21.97
N ALA A 222 -14.72 -2.30 -22.23
CA ALA A 222 -16.09 -2.76 -21.99
C ALA A 222 -16.44 -4.01 -22.80
N LEU A 223 -15.88 -4.15 -23.99
CA LEU A 223 -16.10 -5.32 -24.86
C LEU A 223 -15.61 -6.62 -24.19
N LYS A 224 -14.54 -6.55 -23.39
CA LYS A 224 -14.01 -7.67 -22.61
C LYS A 224 -15.01 -8.19 -21.57
N PHE A 225 -15.96 -7.36 -21.15
CA PHE A 225 -16.92 -7.64 -20.07
C PHE A 225 -18.36 -7.74 -20.54
N ASP A 226 -18.60 -7.79 -21.86
CA ASP A 226 -19.94 -7.79 -22.45
C ASP A 226 -20.79 -6.58 -22.02
N ILE A 227 -20.15 -5.43 -21.75
CA ILE A 227 -20.84 -4.19 -21.41
C ILE A 227 -21.14 -3.42 -22.68
N SER A 228 -22.43 -3.16 -22.93
CA SER A 228 -22.88 -2.38 -24.09
C SER A 228 -22.52 -0.91 -23.94
N ILE A 229 -21.81 -0.36 -24.92
CA ILE A 229 -21.39 1.05 -24.96
C ILE A 229 -22.22 1.81 -26.01
N PRO A 230 -22.84 2.95 -25.65
CA PRO A 230 -23.52 3.81 -26.60
C PRO A 230 -22.62 4.26 -27.74
N LYS A 231 -23.14 4.24 -28.96
CA LYS A 231 -22.38 4.58 -30.19
C LYS A 231 -21.66 5.93 -30.12
N LYS A 232 -22.24 6.91 -29.41
CA LYS A 232 -21.63 8.23 -29.23
C LYS A 232 -20.23 8.19 -28.60
N TYR A 233 -19.94 7.20 -27.73
CA TYR A 233 -18.61 7.04 -27.12
C TYR A 233 -17.64 6.22 -27.97
N ILE A 234 -18.14 5.45 -28.92
CA ILE A 234 -17.31 4.65 -29.83
C ILE A 234 -16.87 5.50 -31.05
N ILE A 235 -17.74 6.40 -31.51
CA ILE A 235 -17.50 7.21 -32.73
C ILE A 235 -16.78 8.52 -32.39
N SER A 236 -16.89 8.99 -31.16
CA SER A 236 -16.22 10.22 -30.72
C SER A 236 -14.70 10.04 -30.67
N HIS A 237 -13.99 11.08 -31.11
CA HIS A 237 -12.53 11.17 -30.97
C HIS A 237 -12.12 11.87 -29.68
N ASP A 238 -13.04 12.06 -28.72
CA ASP A 238 -12.74 12.67 -27.45
C ASP A 238 -11.89 11.74 -26.57
N LEU A 239 -10.84 12.27 -26.01
CA LEU A 239 -9.98 11.53 -25.07
C LEU A 239 -10.64 11.34 -23.69
N PHE A 240 -11.57 12.22 -23.33
CA PHE A 240 -12.17 12.25 -21.99
C PHE A 240 -13.64 12.66 -22.04
N TYR A 241 -14.49 11.96 -21.28
CA TYR A 241 -15.92 12.24 -21.15
C TYR A 241 -16.27 12.71 -19.74
N SER A 242 -17.22 13.65 -19.63
CA SER A 242 -17.62 14.25 -18.35
C SER A 242 -19.07 14.00 -17.94
N ASP A 243 -19.89 13.48 -18.84
CA ASP A 243 -21.32 13.31 -18.60
C ASP A 243 -21.61 12.16 -17.62
N SER A 244 -22.80 12.18 -17.02
CA SER A 244 -23.20 11.23 -15.97
C SER A 244 -23.32 9.79 -16.46
N GLU A 245 -23.71 9.59 -17.72
CA GLU A 245 -23.82 8.27 -18.33
C GLU A 245 -22.44 7.65 -18.52
N ALA A 246 -21.48 8.43 -19.04
CA ALA A 246 -20.09 8.00 -19.14
C ALA A 246 -19.50 7.58 -17.77
N LYS A 247 -19.76 8.38 -16.74
CA LYS A 247 -19.31 8.06 -15.38
C LYS A 247 -19.95 6.80 -14.80
N LYS A 248 -21.23 6.56 -15.09
CA LYS A 248 -21.94 5.34 -14.66
C LYS A 248 -21.33 4.11 -15.34
N LEU A 249 -21.14 4.15 -16.65
CA LEU A 249 -20.53 3.06 -17.42
C LEU A 249 -19.09 2.79 -16.96
N ALA A 250 -18.31 3.86 -16.75
CA ALA A 250 -16.94 3.74 -16.25
C ALA A 250 -16.86 2.99 -14.92
N ARG A 251 -17.74 3.32 -13.96
CA ARG A 251 -17.79 2.61 -12.67
C ARG A 251 -18.14 1.13 -12.82
N GLU A 252 -19.03 0.80 -13.75
CA GLU A 252 -19.37 -0.60 -14.05
C GLU A 252 -18.20 -1.37 -14.63
N ILE A 253 -17.48 -0.80 -15.60
CA ILE A 253 -16.29 -1.41 -16.21
C ILE A 253 -15.18 -1.58 -15.16
N ILE A 254 -14.90 -0.55 -14.39
CA ILE A 254 -13.87 -0.58 -13.34
C ILE A 254 -14.21 -1.64 -12.28
N LYS A 255 -15.49 -1.78 -11.92
CA LYS A 255 -15.93 -2.84 -11.01
C LYS A 255 -15.62 -4.23 -11.57
N LYS A 256 -15.78 -4.44 -12.87
CA LYS A 256 -15.44 -5.71 -13.54
C LYS A 256 -13.92 -5.93 -13.62
N ILE A 257 -13.16 -4.90 -13.97
CA ILE A 257 -11.69 -4.96 -13.96
C ILE A 257 -11.20 -5.41 -12.59
N ASN A 258 -11.69 -4.78 -11.53
CA ASN A 258 -11.26 -5.06 -10.15
C ASN A 258 -11.70 -6.44 -9.61
N GLN A 259 -12.53 -7.17 -10.33
CA GLN A 259 -12.92 -8.56 -10.01
C GLN A 259 -12.00 -9.60 -10.67
N GLN A 260 -11.07 -9.18 -11.53
CA GLN A 260 -10.13 -10.06 -12.23
C GLN A 260 -8.92 -10.41 -11.37
N SER A 261 -8.06 -11.26 -11.90
CA SER A 261 -6.73 -11.50 -11.33
C SER A 261 -5.84 -10.26 -11.42
N MET A 262 -4.85 -10.14 -10.56
CA MET A 262 -3.94 -9.00 -10.53
C MET A 262 -3.18 -8.79 -11.84
N ASN A 263 -2.79 -9.88 -12.53
CA ASN A 263 -2.09 -9.78 -13.80
C ASN A 263 -2.99 -9.20 -14.89
N GLU A 264 -4.28 -9.58 -14.91
CA GLU A 264 -5.25 -9.02 -15.84
C GLU A 264 -5.53 -7.55 -15.57
N ILE A 265 -5.70 -7.19 -14.28
CA ILE A 265 -5.89 -5.79 -13.88
C ILE A 265 -4.70 -4.93 -14.32
N ARG A 266 -3.49 -5.40 -14.09
CA ARG A 266 -2.27 -4.72 -14.52
C ARG A 266 -2.24 -4.52 -16.03
N SER A 267 -2.58 -5.56 -16.79
CA SER A 267 -2.65 -5.50 -18.26
C SER A 267 -3.67 -4.46 -18.72
N ASP A 268 -4.86 -4.42 -18.11
CA ASP A 268 -5.91 -3.47 -18.47
C ASP A 268 -5.49 -2.02 -18.17
N TYR A 269 -4.89 -1.76 -17.02
CA TYR A 269 -4.39 -0.43 -16.67
C TYR A 269 -3.21 0.00 -17.56
N GLU A 270 -2.33 -0.91 -17.93
CA GLU A 270 -1.26 -0.64 -18.87
C GLU A 270 -1.79 -0.27 -20.26
N GLN A 271 -2.84 -0.92 -20.73
CA GLN A 271 -3.51 -0.61 -21.98
C GLN A 271 -4.13 0.80 -21.95
N ILE A 272 -4.86 1.16 -20.89
CA ILE A 272 -5.41 2.52 -20.72
C ILE A 272 -4.28 3.55 -20.73
N ARG A 273 -3.20 3.28 -19.99
CA ARG A 273 -2.05 4.16 -19.89
C ARG A 273 -1.38 4.41 -21.24
N SER A 274 -1.05 3.36 -21.99
CA SER A 274 -0.34 3.46 -23.25
C SER A 274 -1.11 4.28 -24.30
N PHE A 275 -2.44 4.23 -24.25
CA PHE A 275 -3.30 5.01 -25.14
C PHE A 275 -3.36 6.49 -24.76
N HIS A 276 -3.49 6.80 -23.48
CA HIS A 276 -3.66 8.19 -23.01
C HIS A 276 -2.37 8.99 -22.88
N PHE A 277 -1.23 8.31 -22.84
CA PHE A 277 0.08 8.92 -22.64
C PHE A 277 1.09 8.49 -23.73
N PRO A 278 0.74 8.55 -25.01
CA PRO A 278 1.67 8.18 -26.08
C PRO A 278 2.84 9.17 -26.08
N GLY A 279 4.06 8.66 -26.00
CA GLY A 279 5.27 9.47 -26.07
C GLY A 279 5.92 9.81 -24.73
N LEU A 280 5.43 9.25 -23.62
CA LEU A 280 6.09 9.29 -22.31
C LEU A 280 6.79 7.97 -21.96
N ILE A 281 7.05 7.14 -22.96
CA ILE A 281 7.80 5.88 -22.85
C ILE A 281 9.20 6.08 -23.41
#